data_22924eaa3429668cac4611f1ea43c035
#
_entry.id   22924eaa3429668cac4611f1ea43c035
#
_cell.length_a   1.000
_cell.length_b   1.000
_cell.length_c   1.000
_cell.angle_alpha   90.00
_cell.angle_beta   90.00
_cell.angle_gamma   90.00
#
_symmetry.space_group_name_H-M   'P 1'
#
loop_
_entity.id
_entity.type
_entity.pdbx_description
1 polymer ?
#
loop_
_entity_poly.entity_id
_entity_poly.type
_entity_poly.pdbx_seq_one_letter_code
_entity_poly.pdbx_strand_id
1 'polypeptide(L)'
;RAVGYTKDTPSPPGGEIVRDSAGNPTGLLLAKPNAAILYATLAKGPKLPRDYQVNSTRHFMRELNRLGVTGAIDAGGGMQNYPDDYAVIQELADADQLTIRLAYNLFTQKPKEEKDDFLRWTSTSQYKQGTDYFRHNGAGEMLVFSAADFEDFRQPQPELAPGMEGELEEVVRILAQNR
;
A
#
# COMPACT_ATOMS: atom_id res chain seq x y z
N ARG A 1 16.41 -5.20 16.31
CA ARG A 1 17.66 -5.84 15.79
C ARG A 1 17.43 -6.38 14.37
N ALA A 2 16.32 -7.05 14.08
CA ALA A 2 16.07 -7.64 12.76
C ALA A 2 16.12 -6.63 11.59
N VAL A 3 15.74 -5.38 11.83
CA VAL A 3 15.74 -4.28 10.85
C VAL A 3 16.96 -3.36 10.95
N GLY A 4 17.98 -3.72 11.76
CA GLY A 4 19.24 -2.98 11.87
C GLY A 4 19.17 -1.69 12.72
N TYR A 5 18.10 -1.46 13.47
CA TYR A 5 18.05 -0.30 14.37
C TYR A 5 19.00 -0.47 15.55
N THR A 6 19.82 0.55 15.77
CA THR A 6 20.83 0.63 16.84
C THR A 6 20.58 1.87 17.70
N LYS A 7 21.38 2.03 18.75
CA LYS A 7 21.35 3.25 19.58
C LYS A 7 21.65 4.53 18.78
N ASP A 8 22.39 4.41 17.69
CA ASP A 8 22.84 5.53 16.86
C ASP A 8 21.88 5.78 15.67
N THR A 9 20.86 4.95 15.47
CA THR A 9 19.86 5.12 14.40
C THR A 9 18.93 6.29 14.76
N PRO A 10 18.86 7.37 13.98
CA PRO A 10 17.94 8.47 14.29
C PRO A 10 16.49 8.02 14.14
N SER A 11 15.59 8.58 14.92
CA SER A 11 14.17 8.42 14.68
C SER A 11 13.81 9.13 13.36
N PRO A 12 13.06 8.47 12.46
CA PRO A 12 12.68 9.09 11.19
C PRO A 12 11.61 10.18 11.42
N PRO A 13 11.46 11.12 10.47
CA PRO A 13 10.33 12.03 10.49
C PRO A 13 8.99 11.26 10.59
N GLY A 14 8.08 11.75 11.41
CA GLY A 14 6.78 11.11 11.60
C GLY A 14 6.79 9.89 12.53
N GLY A 15 7.86 9.67 13.30
CA GLY A 15 7.90 8.57 14.24
C GLY A 15 9.03 8.63 15.26
N GLU A 16 8.95 7.76 16.25
CA GLU A 16 9.95 7.64 17.30
C GLU A 16 10.34 6.18 17.51
N ILE A 17 11.64 5.91 17.52
CA ILE A 17 12.19 4.63 17.97
C ILE A 17 12.41 4.75 19.48
N VAL A 18 11.55 4.11 20.27
CA VAL A 18 11.64 4.19 21.74
C VAL A 18 12.89 3.46 22.22
N ARG A 19 13.60 4.12 23.15
CA ARG A 19 14.86 3.63 23.72
C ARG A 19 14.78 3.42 25.21
N ASP A 20 15.58 2.50 25.71
CA ASP A 20 15.81 2.31 27.13
C ASP A 20 16.75 3.39 27.70
N SER A 21 17.03 3.33 29.00
CA SER A 21 17.93 4.26 29.69
C SER A 21 19.39 4.21 29.21
N ALA A 22 19.79 3.13 28.52
CA ALA A 22 21.11 2.97 27.91
C ALA A 22 21.13 3.40 26.43
N GLY A 23 20.00 3.89 25.90
CA GLY A 23 19.85 4.37 24.52
C GLY A 23 19.55 3.26 23.50
N ASN A 24 19.37 2.02 23.92
CA ASN A 24 19.09 0.92 22.99
C ASN A 24 17.62 0.91 22.58
N PRO A 25 17.31 0.57 21.30
CA PRO A 25 15.93 0.40 20.87
C PRO A 25 15.22 -0.72 21.65
N THR A 26 14.06 -0.39 22.22
CA THR A 26 13.22 -1.34 22.99
C THR A 26 12.42 -2.28 22.10
N GLY A 27 12.26 -1.94 20.82
CA GLY A 27 11.35 -2.60 19.87
C GLY A 27 10.00 -1.89 19.70
N LEU A 28 9.68 -0.92 20.56
CA LEU A 28 8.49 -0.10 20.43
C LEU A 28 8.76 1.04 19.44
N LEU A 29 7.84 1.22 18.49
CA LEU A 29 7.81 2.32 17.55
C LEU A 29 6.56 3.17 17.80
N LEU A 30 6.72 4.47 17.90
CA LEU A 30 5.61 5.40 18.04
C LEU A 30 5.40 6.15 16.75
N ALA A 31 4.20 6.05 16.20
CA ALA A 31 3.77 6.85 15.05
C ALA A 31 3.39 8.25 15.52
N LYS A 32 4.01 9.29 14.93
CA LYS A 32 3.74 10.71 15.23
C LYS A 32 4.10 11.57 14.01
N PRO A 33 3.16 12.11 13.28
CA PRO A 33 1.71 11.98 13.43
C PRO A 33 1.12 10.76 12.74
N ASN A 34 1.89 10.04 11.93
CA ASN A 34 1.38 9.01 11.01
C ASN A 34 2.15 7.68 11.12
N ALA A 35 1.67 6.67 10.41
CA ALA A 35 2.23 5.31 10.40
C ALA A 35 3.49 5.14 9.53
N ALA A 36 4.08 6.19 8.97
CA ALA A 36 5.22 6.08 8.05
C ALA A 36 6.42 5.32 8.65
N ILE A 37 6.69 5.50 9.95
CA ILE A 37 7.75 4.74 10.64
C ILE A 37 7.50 3.23 10.61
N LEU A 38 6.24 2.81 10.71
CA LEU A 38 5.87 1.39 10.68
C LEU A 38 6.16 0.81 9.29
N TYR A 39 5.69 1.44 8.24
CA TYR A 39 5.94 1.01 6.86
C TYR A 39 7.42 1.02 6.50
N ALA A 40 8.14 2.08 6.85
CA ALA A 40 9.58 2.16 6.65
C ALA A 40 10.36 1.08 7.42
N THR A 41 9.86 0.65 8.57
CA THR A 41 10.45 -0.44 9.35
C THR A 41 10.16 -1.79 8.74
N LEU A 42 8.92 -2.03 8.29
CA LEU A 42 8.53 -3.26 7.59
C LEU A 42 9.32 -3.45 6.29
N ALA A 43 9.54 -2.38 5.53
CA ALA A 43 10.32 -2.40 4.30
C ALA A 43 11.78 -2.83 4.50
N LYS A 44 12.33 -2.67 5.72
CA LYS A 44 13.68 -3.14 6.08
C LYS A 44 13.72 -4.60 6.54
N GLY A 45 12.57 -5.21 6.74
CA GLY A 45 12.45 -6.60 7.13
C GLY A 45 12.85 -7.56 5.99
N PRO A 46 13.16 -8.81 6.30
CA PRO A 46 13.37 -9.82 5.27
C PRO A 46 12.07 -10.05 4.51
N LYS A 47 12.16 -10.12 3.18
CA LYS A 47 11.03 -10.53 2.36
C LYS A 47 10.80 -12.04 2.52
N LEU A 48 9.54 -12.44 2.56
CA LEU A 48 9.19 -13.87 2.57
C LEU A 48 9.64 -14.51 1.25
N PRO A 49 10.20 -15.75 1.28
CA PRO A 49 10.39 -16.56 0.10
C PRO A 49 9.07 -16.74 -0.68
N ARG A 50 9.16 -16.96 -1.98
CA ARG A 50 7.98 -17.03 -2.86
C ARG A 50 6.95 -18.06 -2.41
N ASP A 51 7.38 -19.25 -2.06
CA ASP A 51 6.52 -20.32 -1.58
C ASP A 51 5.80 -19.96 -0.28
N TYR A 52 6.45 -19.23 0.61
CA TYR A 52 5.82 -18.69 1.83
C TYR A 52 4.80 -17.60 1.52
N GLN A 53 5.06 -16.73 0.53
CA GLN A 53 4.09 -15.74 0.10
C GLN A 53 2.82 -16.42 -0.44
N VAL A 54 2.96 -17.42 -1.29
CA VAL A 54 1.85 -18.21 -1.82
C VAL A 54 1.07 -18.88 -0.70
N ASN A 55 1.75 -19.54 0.23
CA ASN A 55 1.12 -20.19 1.38
C ASN A 55 0.42 -19.19 2.29
N SER A 56 1.04 -18.04 2.57
CA SER A 56 0.45 -16.96 3.36
C SER A 56 -0.84 -16.44 2.72
N THR A 57 -0.84 -16.23 1.41
CA THR A 57 -2.04 -15.79 0.67
C THR A 57 -3.17 -16.82 0.76
N ARG A 58 -2.85 -18.12 0.59
CA ARG A 58 -3.85 -19.20 0.77
C ARG A 58 -4.42 -19.23 2.19
N HIS A 59 -3.57 -19.06 3.20
CA HIS A 59 -4.00 -19.01 4.60
C HIS A 59 -4.90 -17.80 4.85
N PHE A 60 -4.55 -16.65 4.32
CA PHE A 60 -5.37 -15.43 4.44
C PHE A 60 -6.77 -15.63 3.82
N MET A 61 -6.83 -16.14 2.60
CA MET A 61 -8.11 -16.45 1.96
C MET A 61 -8.95 -17.45 2.78
N ARG A 62 -8.32 -18.49 3.33
CA ARG A 62 -9.00 -19.45 4.19
C ARG A 62 -9.60 -18.81 5.43
N GLU A 63 -8.88 -17.89 6.08
CA GLU A 63 -9.40 -17.16 7.23
C GLU A 63 -10.56 -16.24 6.84
N LEU A 64 -10.49 -15.57 5.71
CA LEU A 64 -11.59 -14.79 5.18
C LEU A 64 -12.83 -15.67 4.90
N ASN A 65 -12.64 -16.83 4.25
CA ASN A 65 -13.74 -17.79 4.02
C ASN A 65 -14.34 -18.31 5.33
N ARG A 66 -13.50 -18.57 6.36
CA ARG A 66 -13.98 -18.99 7.69
C ARG A 66 -14.90 -17.94 8.32
N LEU A 67 -14.70 -16.67 8.01
CA LEU A 67 -15.53 -15.54 8.45
C LEU A 67 -16.71 -15.26 7.51
N GLY A 68 -16.89 -16.05 6.47
CA GLY A 68 -17.97 -15.88 5.48
C GLY A 68 -17.69 -14.80 4.43
N VAL A 69 -16.47 -14.29 4.36
CA VAL A 69 -16.08 -13.30 3.34
C VAL A 69 -15.89 -14.01 2.00
N THR A 70 -16.59 -13.54 0.97
CA THR A 70 -16.55 -14.10 -0.39
C THR A 70 -15.92 -13.15 -1.41
N GLY A 71 -15.68 -11.91 -1.03
CA GLY A 71 -15.04 -10.91 -1.89
C GLY A 71 -14.44 -9.79 -1.06
N ALA A 72 -13.40 -9.18 -1.60
CA ALA A 72 -12.73 -8.05 -1.01
C ALA A 72 -12.28 -7.07 -2.09
N ILE A 73 -12.17 -5.81 -1.72
CA ILE A 73 -11.55 -4.77 -2.56
C ILE A 73 -10.28 -4.34 -1.86
N ASP A 74 -9.16 -4.46 -2.58
CA ASP A 74 -7.93 -3.77 -2.22
C ASP A 74 -8.07 -2.33 -2.68
N ALA A 75 -8.33 -1.45 -1.75
CA ALA A 75 -8.59 -0.05 -2.02
C ALA A 75 -7.36 0.71 -2.52
N GLY A 76 -6.19 0.08 -2.48
CA GLY A 76 -4.94 0.66 -2.94
C GLY A 76 -4.22 1.45 -1.86
N GLY A 77 -4.10 0.88 -0.66
CA GLY A 77 -3.32 1.41 0.44
C GLY A 77 -2.09 0.56 0.75
N GLY A 78 -1.27 1.00 1.69
CA GLY A 78 -0.23 0.18 2.29
C GLY A 78 1.06 0.02 1.50
N MET A 79 1.37 0.90 0.58
CA MET A 79 2.66 0.97 -0.14
C MET A 79 2.96 -0.27 -1.00
N GLN A 80 1.94 -0.88 -1.60
CA GLN A 80 2.13 -1.93 -2.60
C GLN A 80 2.76 -1.37 -3.87
N ASN A 81 3.61 -2.17 -4.51
CA ASN A 81 4.18 -1.87 -5.81
C ASN A 81 3.42 -2.65 -6.89
N TYR A 82 2.66 -1.94 -7.71
CA TYR A 82 2.02 -2.55 -8.86
C TYR A 82 3.01 -2.62 -10.05
N PRO A 83 3.11 -3.75 -10.77
CA PRO A 83 2.34 -5.00 -10.58
C PRO A 83 3.00 -6.01 -9.63
N ASP A 84 4.21 -5.76 -9.14
CA ASP A 84 5.09 -6.78 -8.54
C ASP A 84 4.48 -7.43 -7.29
N ASP A 85 3.85 -6.66 -6.42
CA ASP A 85 3.27 -7.17 -5.17
C ASP A 85 1.98 -7.97 -5.41
N TYR A 86 1.36 -7.86 -6.60
CA TYR A 86 0.22 -8.66 -7.00
C TYR A 86 0.60 -9.97 -7.71
N ALA A 87 1.88 -10.21 -7.98
CA ALA A 87 2.32 -11.37 -8.74
C ALA A 87 1.93 -12.72 -8.10
N VAL A 88 1.85 -12.80 -6.76
CA VAL A 88 1.37 -14.01 -6.05
C VAL A 88 -0.12 -14.22 -6.28
N ILE A 89 -0.91 -13.16 -6.19
CA ILE A 89 -2.36 -13.22 -6.38
C ILE A 89 -2.67 -13.57 -7.82
N GLN A 90 -1.95 -12.98 -8.78
CA GLN A 90 -2.08 -13.30 -10.19
C GLN A 90 -1.77 -14.77 -10.48
N GLU A 91 -0.68 -15.32 -9.92
CA GLU A 91 -0.35 -16.75 -10.04
C GLU A 91 -1.48 -17.66 -9.54
N LEU A 92 -2.06 -17.32 -8.39
CA LEU A 92 -3.17 -18.07 -7.83
C LEU A 92 -4.46 -17.92 -8.66
N ALA A 93 -4.68 -16.75 -9.24
CA ALA A 93 -5.80 -16.50 -10.14
C ALA A 93 -5.67 -17.32 -11.43
N ASP A 94 -4.49 -17.31 -12.05
CA ASP A 94 -4.20 -18.05 -13.29
C ASP A 94 -4.30 -19.57 -13.09
N ALA A 95 -4.09 -20.03 -11.86
CA ALA A 95 -4.22 -21.44 -11.47
C ALA A 95 -5.61 -21.83 -10.93
N ASP A 96 -6.62 -20.94 -11.03
CA ASP A 96 -7.98 -21.14 -10.46
C ASP A 96 -7.97 -21.48 -8.96
N GLN A 97 -7.04 -20.89 -8.19
CA GLN A 97 -6.86 -21.18 -6.77
C GLN A 97 -7.35 -20.06 -5.84
N LEU A 98 -7.93 -19.00 -6.37
CA LEU A 98 -8.57 -17.98 -5.54
C LEU A 98 -9.92 -18.50 -5.01
N THR A 99 -10.12 -18.37 -3.72
CA THR A 99 -11.38 -18.77 -3.04
C THR A 99 -12.25 -17.58 -2.67
N ILE A 100 -11.77 -16.38 -2.90
CA ILE A 100 -12.50 -15.11 -2.75
C ILE A 100 -12.31 -14.28 -4.02
N ARG A 101 -13.27 -13.41 -4.31
CA ARG A 101 -13.16 -12.43 -5.39
C ARG A 101 -12.34 -11.25 -4.90
N LEU A 102 -11.29 -10.90 -5.63
CA LEU A 102 -10.43 -9.76 -5.33
C LEU A 102 -10.50 -8.72 -6.45
N ALA A 103 -10.85 -7.52 -6.10
CA ALA A 103 -10.76 -6.37 -6.96
C ALA A 103 -9.72 -5.40 -6.41
N TYR A 104 -8.81 -4.89 -7.23
CA TYR A 104 -7.77 -3.99 -6.76
C TYR A 104 -7.85 -2.63 -7.44
N ASN A 105 -7.46 -1.60 -6.70
CA ASN A 105 -7.32 -0.25 -7.20
C ASN A 105 -5.84 0.11 -7.32
N LEU A 106 -5.50 0.81 -8.40
CA LEU A 106 -4.20 1.46 -8.52
C LEU A 106 -4.16 2.68 -7.60
N PHE A 107 -3.03 2.90 -6.94
CA PHE A 107 -2.82 4.09 -6.11
C PHE A 107 -1.38 4.57 -6.22
N THR A 108 -1.16 5.84 -5.91
CA THR A 108 0.17 6.43 -5.98
C THR A 108 1.13 5.80 -4.99
N GLN A 109 2.38 5.63 -5.39
CA GLN A 109 3.42 4.95 -4.61
C GLN A 109 4.59 5.86 -4.27
N LYS A 110 4.81 6.90 -5.06
CA LYS A 110 5.94 7.80 -4.90
C LYS A 110 5.52 9.25 -5.09
N PRO A 111 5.96 10.13 -4.16
CA PRO A 111 5.71 11.56 -4.32
C PRO A 111 6.28 12.09 -5.63
N LYS A 112 5.50 12.88 -6.36
CA LYS A 112 5.86 13.55 -7.62
C LYS A 112 6.06 12.63 -8.84
N GLU A 113 5.81 11.34 -8.70
CA GLU A 113 5.82 10.37 -9.82
C GLU A 113 4.40 9.92 -10.19
N GLU A 114 3.37 10.44 -9.54
CA GLU A 114 1.98 10.00 -9.66
C GLU A 114 1.48 10.01 -11.09
N LYS A 115 1.72 11.10 -11.80
CA LYS A 115 1.32 11.25 -13.20
C LYS A 115 1.95 10.18 -14.09
N ASP A 116 3.26 10.00 -13.97
CA ASP A 116 4.00 9.04 -14.79
C ASP A 116 3.60 7.60 -14.44
N ASP A 117 3.38 7.32 -13.17
CA ASP A 117 2.89 6.02 -12.70
C ASP A 117 1.50 5.71 -13.27
N PHE A 118 0.55 6.62 -13.17
CA PHE A 118 -0.80 6.39 -13.70
C PHE A 118 -0.82 6.31 -15.23
N LEU A 119 -0.04 7.11 -15.95
CA LEU A 119 0.12 6.99 -17.41
C LEU A 119 0.67 5.62 -17.79
N ARG A 120 1.69 5.13 -17.09
CA ARG A 120 2.27 3.81 -17.30
C ARG A 120 1.26 2.70 -17.02
N TRP A 121 0.59 2.74 -15.88
CA TRP A 121 -0.36 1.69 -15.49
C TRP A 121 -1.59 1.64 -16.37
N THR A 122 -2.16 2.78 -16.72
CA THR A 122 -3.31 2.84 -17.64
C THR A 122 -2.97 2.40 -19.06
N SER A 123 -1.69 2.44 -19.46
CA SER A 123 -1.25 1.88 -20.74
C SER A 123 -1.13 0.35 -20.72
N THR A 124 -1.00 -0.25 -19.53
CA THR A 124 -0.75 -1.70 -19.37
C THR A 124 -1.91 -2.45 -18.71
N SER A 125 -2.80 -1.76 -18.04
CA SER A 125 -3.95 -2.37 -17.36
C SER A 125 -5.21 -1.54 -17.61
N GLN A 126 -6.22 -2.17 -18.19
CA GLN A 126 -7.49 -1.52 -18.45
C GLN A 126 -8.47 -1.68 -17.29
N TYR A 127 -9.36 -0.72 -17.13
CA TYR A 127 -10.47 -0.82 -16.18
C TYR A 127 -11.28 -2.10 -16.42
N LYS A 128 -11.54 -2.84 -15.37
CA LYS A 128 -12.17 -4.17 -15.36
C LYS A 128 -11.36 -5.30 -16.03
N GLN A 129 -10.12 -5.07 -16.40
CA GLN A 129 -9.26 -6.14 -16.88
C GLN A 129 -9.05 -7.21 -15.79
N GLY A 130 -9.12 -8.47 -16.18
CA GLY A 130 -8.96 -9.62 -15.31
C GLY A 130 -10.13 -10.59 -15.41
N THR A 131 -10.36 -11.34 -14.34
CA THR A 131 -11.41 -12.37 -14.22
C THR A 131 -12.46 -11.97 -13.19
N ASP A 132 -13.48 -12.81 -13.00
CA ASP A 132 -14.45 -12.65 -11.90
C ASP A 132 -13.81 -12.80 -10.52
N TYR A 133 -12.66 -13.46 -10.44
CA TYR A 133 -11.95 -13.69 -9.18
C TYR A 133 -10.81 -12.71 -8.93
N PHE A 134 -10.18 -12.15 -9.95
CA PHE A 134 -9.13 -11.14 -9.79
C PHE A 134 -9.17 -10.13 -10.93
N ARG A 135 -9.42 -8.86 -10.60
CA ARG A 135 -9.54 -7.81 -11.62
C ARG A 135 -9.13 -6.43 -11.13
N HIS A 136 -8.71 -5.63 -12.09
CA HIS A 136 -8.52 -4.19 -11.91
C HIS A 136 -9.88 -3.50 -11.73
N ASN A 137 -10.03 -2.75 -10.64
CA ASN A 137 -11.30 -2.09 -10.31
C ASN A 137 -11.29 -0.57 -10.56
N GLY A 138 -10.11 0.03 -10.65
CA GLY A 138 -9.97 1.46 -10.87
C GLY A 138 -8.72 2.03 -10.21
N ALA A 139 -8.80 3.28 -9.81
CA ALA A 139 -7.80 3.93 -9.00
C ALA A 139 -8.46 4.45 -7.71
N GLY A 140 -7.74 4.45 -6.61
CA GLY A 140 -8.37 4.84 -5.37
C GLY A 140 -7.46 4.91 -4.19
N GLU A 141 -8.04 5.24 -3.10
CA GLU A 141 -7.65 5.76 -1.82
C GLU A 141 -6.78 7.01 -1.93
N MET A 142 -5.60 6.91 -2.47
CA MET A 142 -4.69 8.06 -2.61
C MET A 142 -4.22 8.18 -4.05
N LEU A 143 -4.62 9.25 -4.73
CA LEU A 143 -4.24 9.54 -6.11
C LEU A 143 -3.00 10.43 -6.21
N VAL A 144 -2.78 11.29 -5.21
CA VAL A 144 -1.61 12.17 -5.11
C VAL A 144 -1.09 12.21 -3.68
N PHE A 145 0.21 12.16 -3.49
CA PHE A 145 0.82 12.23 -2.16
C PHE A 145 0.59 13.57 -1.46
N SER A 146 0.44 14.64 -2.20
CA SER A 146 0.14 15.97 -1.65
C SER A 146 -1.22 16.06 -0.96
N ALA A 147 -2.12 15.10 -1.20
CA ALA A 147 -3.41 14.99 -0.52
C ALA A 147 -3.37 14.05 0.71
N ALA A 148 -2.22 13.42 1.01
CA ALA A 148 -2.12 12.49 2.12
C ALA A 148 -2.11 13.25 3.46
N ASP A 149 -3.12 13.01 4.28
CA ASP A 149 -3.20 13.52 5.65
C ASP A 149 -2.62 12.56 6.69
N PHE A 150 -2.36 11.33 6.27
CA PHE A 150 -1.86 10.23 7.10
C PHE A 150 -2.70 9.97 8.36
N GLU A 151 -3.97 10.33 8.32
CA GLU A 151 -4.96 10.02 9.36
C GLU A 151 -4.60 10.56 10.76
N ASP A 152 -4.05 11.76 10.86
CA ASP A 152 -3.85 12.40 12.16
C ASP A 152 -5.14 13.03 12.69
N PHE A 153 -5.98 12.19 13.26
CA PHE A 153 -7.27 12.60 13.85
C PHE A 153 -7.14 13.46 15.11
N ARG A 154 -5.95 13.76 15.58
CA ARG A 154 -5.72 14.59 16.79
C ARG A 154 -5.51 16.05 16.45
N GLN A 155 -5.25 16.35 15.20
CA GLN A 155 -5.04 17.70 14.72
C GLN A 155 -6.29 18.20 13.97
N PRO A 156 -6.54 19.50 13.93
CA PRO A 156 -7.43 20.06 12.92
C PRO A 156 -6.99 19.53 11.54
N GLN A 157 -7.94 19.35 10.64
CA GLN A 157 -7.64 18.91 9.29
C GLN A 157 -6.47 19.73 8.73
N PRO A 158 -5.37 19.09 8.31
CA PRO A 158 -4.17 19.81 7.88
C PRO A 158 -4.49 20.64 6.64
N GLU A 159 -3.82 21.77 6.50
CA GLU A 159 -3.82 22.50 5.22
C GLU A 159 -3.21 21.61 4.15
N LEU A 160 -3.95 21.43 3.06
CA LEU A 160 -3.45 20.64 1.93
C LEU A 160 -2.26 21.36 1.30
N ALA A 161 -1.33 20.58 0.77
CA ALA A 161 -0.12 21.12 0.15
C ALA A 161 -0.47 22.06 -1.01
N PRO A 162 0.23 23.20 -1.16
CA PRO A 162 0.03 24.09 -2.29
C PRO A 162 0.16 23.33 -3.62
N GLY A 163 -0.82 23.53 -4.52
CA GLY A 163 -0.85 22.87 -5.83
C GLY A 163 -1.51 21.49 -5.85
N MET A 164 -1.90 20.93 -4.70
CA MET A 164 -2.52 19.61 -4.61
C MET A 164 -3.74 19.45 -5.53
N GLU A 165 -4.61 20.46 -5.60
CA GLU A 165 -5.81 20.41 -6.45
C GLU A 165 -5.44 20.23 -7.94
N GLY A 166 -4.40 20.95 -8.41
CA GLY A 166 -3.93 20.84 -9.79
C GLY A 166 -3.32 19.46 -10.09
N GLU A 167 -2.53 18.92 -9.17
CA GLU A 167 -1.98 17.57 -9.29
C GLU A 167 -3.07 16.50 -9.33
N LEU A 168 -4.07 16.63 -8.45
CA LEU A 168 -5.22 15.72 -8.40
C LEU A 168 -6.05 15.81 -9.69
N GLU A 169 -6.35 17.03 -10.17
CA GLU A 169 -7.09 17.22 -11.42
C GLU A 169 -6.37 16.57 -12.61
N GLU A 170 -5.04 16.70 -12.69
CA GLU A 170 -4.25 16.11 -13.76
C GLU A 170 -4.33 14.57 -13.73
N VAL A 171 -4.16 13.96 -12.56
CA VAL A 171 -4.27 12.49 -12.39
C VAL A 171 -5.68 12.00 -12.72
N VAL A 172 -6.72 12.69 -12.21
CA VAL A 172 -8.12 12.34 -12.50
C VAL A 172 -8.42 12.42 -14.00
N ARG A 173 -7.86 13.40 -14.71
CA ARG A 173 -8.02 13.53 -16.16
C ARG A 173 -7.38 12.37 -16.91
N ILE A 174 -6.18 11.93 -16.53
CA ILE A 174 -5.52 10.74 -17.07
C ILE A 174 -6.41 9.52 -16.89
N LEU A 175 -6.89 9.29 -15.68
CA LEU A 175 -7.75 8.15 -15.36
C LEU A 175 -9.07 8.17 -16.13
N ALA A 176 -9.70 9.34 -16.29
CA ALA A 176 -10.95 9.49 -17.02
C ALA A 176 -10.81 9.22 -18.52
N GLN A 177 -9.64 9.47 -19.10
CA GLN A 177 -9.37 9.22 -20.52
C GLN A 177 -9.09 7.75 -20.83
N ASN A 178 -8.81 6.94 -19.80
CA ASN A 178 -8.40 5.53 -19.95
C ASN A 178 -9.43 4.55 -19.36
N ARG A 179 -10.70 4.85 -19.55
CA ARG A 179 -11.83 3.97 -19.15
C ARG A 179 -12.12 2.91 -20.18
#